data_f30c3bef3a28c07c0095f888169be924
#
_entry.id   f30c3bef3a28c07c0095f888169be924
#
_cell.length_a   1.000
_cell.length_b   1.000
_cell.length_c   1.000
_cell.angle_alpha   90.00
_cell.angle_beta   90.00
_cell.angle_gamma   90.00
#
_symmetry.space_group_name_H-M   'P 1'
#
loop_
_entity.id
_entity.type
_entity.pdbx_description
1 polymer ?
#
loop_
_entity_poly.entity_id
_entity_poly.type
_entity_poly.pdbx_seq_one_letter_code
_entity_poly.pdbx_strand_id
1 'polypeptide(L)'
;MSNELKENTVQHTLCMPLCGRMIAAREYPDLFPDRDAERIVRELGEDISGRAMYRLQYMWMNCLIRQYNLAWEITEYLKQHPKATVVELGAGLSCLQRQMGNETNPWYCLDMENVISLREKHIPLGEHEQNIACDLNDHSWFDKISFDPAKGIVFTAGGLFYYFEKENVRRLLYAMAEKFSGGMIAFDAVNALGLKGVNAEVKLAGKNSTKSFFIGAAQGGIGGLVAQHHQCD
;
A
#
# COMPACT_ATOMS: atom_id res chain seq x y z
N MET A 1 18.23 14.67 -12.69
CA MET A 1 17.33 14.45 -11.55
C MET A 1 15.98 15.03 -11.92
N SER A 2 15.00 14.21 -12.16
CA SER A 2 13.66 14.69 -12.47
C SER A 2 13.07 15.33 -11.21
N ASN A 3 12.60 16.55 -11.34
CA ASN A 3 11.99 17.35 -10.25
C ASN A 3 10.57 16.85 -9.89
N GLU A 4 10.28 15.57 -10.16
CA GLU A 4 8.93 15.00 -10.07
C GLU A 4 8.55 14.63 -8.64
N LEU A 5 9.54 14.30 -7.81
CA LEU A 5 9.35 14.03 -6.40
C LEU A 5 9.97 15.17 -5.58
N LYS A 6 9.16 15.92 -4.86
CA LYS A 6 9.67 16.95 -3.95
C LYS A 6 10.42 16.30 -2.80
N GLU A 7 11.67 16.69 -2.58
CA GLU A 7 12.45 16.24 -1.42
C GLU A 7 11.68 16.49 -0.12
N ASN A 8 11.73 15.53 0.82
CA ASN A 8 11.09 15.58 2.13
C ASN A 8 9.54 15.60 2.11
N THR A 9 8.90 15.14 1.06
CA THR A 9 7.44 14.95 1.00
C THR A 9 7.06 13.47 1.16
N VAL A 10 5.76 13.20 1.40
CA VAL A 10 5.23 11.83 1.45
C VAL A 10 5.54 11.08 0.15
N GLN A 11 5.53 11.78 -0.99
CA GLN A 11 5.86 11.19 -2.30
C GLN A 11 7.29 10.63 -2.35
N HIS A 12 8.23 11.24 -1.64
CA HIS A 12 9.60 10.71 -1.58
C HIS A 12 9.67 9.34 -0.89
N THR A 13 8.71 9.04 -0.01
CA THR A 13 8.63 7.73 0.64
C THR A 13 8.19 6.61 -0.30
N LEU A 14 7.60 6.92 -1.47
CA LEU A 14 7.21 5.95 -2.50
C LEU A 14 8.42 5.22 -3.11
N CYS A 15 9.57 5.88 -3.15
CA CYS A 15 10.78 5.29 -3.72
C CYS A 15 11.28 4.10 -2.90
N MET A 16 11.11 4.11 -1.58
CA MET A 16 11.63 3.04 -0.73
C MET A 16 10.98 1.67 -0.98
N PRO A 17 9.63 1.53 -0.99
CA PRO A 17 9.00 0.27 -1.36
C PRO A 17 9.36 -0.18 -2.78
N LEU A 18 9.42 0.76 -3.73
CA LEU A 18 9.77 0.49 -5.11
C LEU A 18 11.20 -0.05 -5.24
N CYS A 19 12.15 0.60 -4.56
CA CYS A 19 13.54 0.16 -4.53
C CYS A 19 13.70 -1.22 -3.88
N GLY A 20 12.95 -1.46 -2.79
CA GLY A 20 12.92 -2.77 -2.14
C GLY A 20 12.41 -3.86 -3.09
N ARG A 21 11.36 -3.60 -3.82
CA ARG A 21 10.81 -4.51 -4.84
C ARG A 21 11.84 -4.82 -5.93
N MET A 22 12.54 -3.80 -6.43
CA MET A 22 13.60 -4.00 -7.41
C MET A 22 14.74 -4.87 -6.88
N ILE A 23 15.21 -4.61 -5.65
CA ILE A 23 16.28 -5.40 -5.01
C ILE A 23 15.80 -6.85 -4.85
N ALA A 24 14.58 -7.06 -4.36
CA ALA A 24 14.04 -8.39 -4.18
C ALA A 24 13.87 -9.16 -5.49
N ALA A 25 13.42 -8.49 -6.55
CA ALA A 25 13.29 -9.11 -7.87
C ALA A 25 14.64 -9.51 -8.46
N ARG A 26 15.73 -8.84 -8.09
CA ARG A 26 17.09 -9.19 -8.50
C ARG A 26 17.69 -10.32 -7.66
N GLU A 27 17.57 -10.22 -6.33
CA GLU A 27 18.19 -11.13 -5.38
C GLU A 27 17.41 -12.45 -5.22
N TYR A 28 16.06 -12.37 -5.36
CA TYR A 28 15.14 -13.47 -5.13
C TYR A 28 14.04 -13.54 -6.20
N PRO A 29 14.39 -13.69 -7.49
CA PRO A 29 13.43 -13.58 -8.61
C PRO A 29 12.31 -14.62 -8.56
N ASP A 30 12.55 -15.79 -7.99
CA ASP A 30 11.56 -16.86 -7.86
C ASP A 30 10.50 -16.56 -6.78
N LEU A 31 10.87 -15.75 -5.78
CA LEU A 31 9.97 -15.38 -4.69
C LEU A 31 9.25 -14.04 -4.94
N PHE A 32 9.92 -13.14 -5.62
CA PHE A 32 9.43 -11.77 -5.85
C PHE A 32 9.58 -11.38 -7.33
N PRO A 33 8.82 -12.00 -8.25
CA PRO A 33 8.89 -11.67 -9.67
C PRO A 33 8.27 -10.29 -9.94
N ASP A 34 9.07 -9.24 -9.97
CA ASP A 34 8.63 -7.87 -10.26
C ASP A 34 9.43 -7.24 -11.40
N ARG A 35 8.91 -7.38 -12.61
CA ARG A 35 9.53 -6.83 -13.82
C ARG A 35 9.36 -5.31 -13.96
N ASP A 36 8.37 -4.74 -13.28
CA ASP A 36 8.07 -3.31 -13.38
C ASP A 36 8.95 -2.46 -12.49
N ALA A 37 9.33 -2.95 -11.29
CA ALA A 37 10.06 -2.16 -10.31
C ALA A 37 11.38 -1.59 -10.86
N GLU A 38 12.17 -2.40 -11.55
CA GLU A 38 13.46 -1.95 -12.12
C GLU A 38 13.26 -0.89 -13.21
N ARG A 39 12.26 -1.09 -14.07
CA ARG A 39 11.92 -0.13 -15.12
C ARG A 39 11.50 1.21 -14.54
N ILE A 40 10.57 1.20 -13.57
CA ILE A 40 10.06 2.42 -12.94
C ILE A 40 11.17 3.18 -12.21
N VAL A 41 12.01 2.46 -11.46
CA VAL A 41 13.17 3.07 -10.78
C VAL A 41 14.07 3.78 -11.76
N ARG A 42 14.40 3.15 -12.90
CA ARG A 42 15.25 3.72 -13.95
C ARG A 42 14.61 4.96 -14.58
N GLU A 43 13.31 4.91 -14.85
CA GLU A 43 12.56 6.03 -15.43
C GLU A 43 12.48 7.24 -14.48
N LEU A 44 12.38 6.99 -13.17
CA LEU A 44 12.41 8.03 -12.15
C LEU A 44 13.80 8.63 -11.93
N GLY A 45 14.85 8.01 -12.49
CA GLY A 45 16.24 8.46 -12.34
C GLY A 45 16.79 8.31 -10.93
N GLU A 46 16.21 7.42 -10.13
CA GLU A 46 16.68 7.14 -8.77
C GLU A 46 17.98 6.36 -8.80
N ASP A 47 19.01 6.87 -8.12
CA ASP A 47 20.28 6.15 -7.91
C ASP A 47 20.16 5.23 -6.70
N ILE A 48 19.97 3.95 -6.97
CA ILE A 48 19.83 2.91 -5.94
C ILE A 48 21.14 2.19 -5.67
N SER A 49 22.17 2.47 -6.45
CA SER A 49 23.50 1.84 -6.31
C SER A 49 24.21 2.25 -5.01
N GLY A 50 23.69 3.29 -4.32
CA GLY A 50 24.28 3.82 -3.11
C GLY A 50 24.21 2.87 -1.92
N ARG A 51 25.30 2.77 -1.16
CA ARG A 51 25.39 2.04 0.13
C ARG A 51 24.26 2.36 1.12
N ALA A 52 23.55 3.49 0.94
CA ALA A 52 22.44 3.90 1.76
C ALA A 52 21.23 2.94 1.67
N MET A 53 20.96 2.37 0.49
CA MET A 53 19.84 1.42 0.32
C MET A 53 20.10 0.08 1.04
N TYR A 54 21.32 -0.43 0.99
CA TYR A 54 21.67 -1.64 1.74
C TYR A 54 21.61 -1.44 3.26
N ARG A 55 21.85 -0.21 3.74
CA ARG A 55 21.68 0.13 5.16
C ARG A 55 20.21 0.19 5.61
N LEU A 56 19.27 0.30 4.68
CA LEU A 56 17.83 0.30 4.92
C LEU A 56 17.19 -1.07 4.69
N GLN A 57 17.99 -2.15 4.74
CA GLN A 57 17.56 -3.51 4.45
C GLN A 57 16.32 -3.91 5.26
N TYR A 58 16.29 -3.60 6.54
CA TYR A 58 15.14 -3.88 7.40
C TYR A 58 13.87 -3.18 6.90
N MET A 59 13.97 -1.93 6.48
CA MET A 59 12.81 -1.15 6.00
C MET A 59 12.24 -1.70 4.69
N TRP A 60 13.09 -1.94 3.68
CA TRP A 60 12.57 -2.45 2.40
C TRP A 60 12.11 -3.90 2.49
N MET A 61 12.72 -4.73 3.35
CA MET A 61 12.20 -6.08 3.64
C MET A 61 10.81 -6.02 4.27
N ASN A 62 10.58 -5.13 5.24
CA ASN A 62 9.25 -4.94 5.80
C ASN A 62 8.22 -4.51 4.74
N CYS A 63 8.61 -3.65 3.79
CA CYS A 63 7.74 -3.28 2.68
C CYS A 63 7.37 -4.49 1.80
N LEU A 64 8.31 -5.40 1.55
CA LEU A 64 8.07 -6.62 0.77
C LEU A 64 7.16 -7.61 1.50
N ILE A 65 7.48 -7.89 2.76
CA ILE A 65 6.69 -8.81 3.60
C ILE A 65 5.25 -8.29 3.70
N ARG A 66 5.08 -6.98 3.92
CA ARG A 66 3.77 -6.35 3.92
C ARG A 66 3.03 -6.57 2.61
N GLN A 67 3.67 -6.30 1.47
CA GLN A 67 3.06 -6.48 0.16
C GLN A 67 2.67 -7.94 -0.09
N TYR A 68 3.52 -8.87 0.29
CA TYR A 68 3.23 -10.30 0.21
C TYR A 68 2.01 -10.68 1.07
N ASN A 69 1.96 -10.20 2.30
CA ASN A 69 0.82 -10.46 3.19
C ASN A 69 -0.48 -9.86 2.64
N LEU A 70 -0.44 -8.64 2.10
CA LEU A 70 -1.63 -8.02 1.49
C LEU A 70 -2.09 -8.80 0.25
N ALA A 71 -1.16 -9.28 -0.59
CA ALA A 71 -1.47 -10.15 -1.73
C ALA A 71 -2.12 -11.46 -1.26
N TRP A 72 -1.61 -12.04 -0.18
CA TRP A 72 -2.16 -13.26 0.41
C TRP A 72 -3.60 -13.02 0.94
N GLU A 73 -3.85 -11.94 1.67
CA GLU A 73 -5.18 -11.57 2.17
C GLU A 73 -6.19 -11.38 1.02
N ILE A 74 -5.79 -10.68 -0.04
CA ILE A 74 -6.62 -10.56 -1.24
C ILE A 74 -6.92 -11.94 -1.82
N THR A 75 -5.90 -12.79 -1.96
CA THR A 75 -6.04 -14.14 -2.53
C THR A 75 -7.02 -14.98 -1.72
N GLU A 76 -6.90 -14.98 -0.39
CA GLU A 76 -7.80 -15.72 0.48
C GLU A 76 -9.24 -15.22 0.40
N TYR A 77 -9.43 -13.90 0.33
CA TYR A 77 -10.76 -13.32 0.15
C TYR A 77 -11.37 -13.70 -1.21
N LEU A 78 -10.58 -13.62 -2.29
CA LEU A 78 -11.05 -13.94 -3.64
C LEU A 78 -11.39 -15.43 -3.83
N LYS A 79 -10.83 -16.35 -3.03
CA LYS A 79 -11.26 -17.76 -3.03
C LYS A 79 -12.73 -17.91 -2.64
N GLN A 80 -13.22 -17.07 -1.73
CA GLN A 80 -14.61 -17.09 -1.27
C GLN A 80 -15.49 -16.16 -2.09
N HIS A 81 -14.91 -15.09 -2.66
CA HIS A 81 -15.59 -14.04 -3.41
C HIS A 81 -14.90 -13.81 -4.76
N PRO A 82 -14.95 -14.75 -5.71
CA PRO A 82 -14.13 -14.73 -6.94
C PRO A 82 -14.42 -13.56 -7.89
N LYS A 83 -15.53 -12.85 -7.68
CA LYS A 83 -15.93 -11.66 -8.47
C LYS A 83 -15.88 -10.36 -7.64
N ALA A 84 -15.22 -10.38 -6.48
CA ALA A 84 -15.15 -9.22 -5.63
C ALA A 84 -14.37 -8.07 -6.27
N THR A 85 -14.70 -6.86 -5.87
CA THR A 85 -13.93 -5.66 -6.18
C THR A 85 -12.71 -5.58 -5.25
N VAL A 86 -11.55 -5.21 -5.77
CA VAL A 86 -10.32 -4.97 -5.00
C VAL A 86 -10.01 -3.49 -5.01
N VAL A 87 -9.64 -2.94 -3.86
CA VAL A 87 -9.33 -1.51 -3.71
C VAL A 87 -8.04 -1.33 -2.91
N GLU A 88 -7.02 -0.73 -3.51
CA GLU A 88 -5.78 -0.32 -2.84
C GLU A 88 -5.90 1.14 -2.37
N LEU A 89 -5.96 1.36 -1.07
CA LEU A 89 -5.91 2.70 -0.46
C LEU A 89 -4.45 3.11 -0.28
N GLY A 90 -4.07 4.28 -0.78
CA GLY A 90 -2.68 4.72 -0.80
C GLY A 90 -1.82 3.83 -1.69
N ALA A 91 -2.28 3.55 -2.90
CA ALA A 91 -1.67 2.58 -3.82
C ALA A 91 -0.22 2.93 -4.21
N GLY A 92 0.16 4.22 -4.16
CA GLY A 92 1.51 4.65 -4.52
C GLY A 92 1.93 4.15 -5.91
N LEU A 93 3.10 3.54 -5.97
CA LEU A 93 3.61 2.89 -7.18
C LEU A 93 3.47 1.35 -7.12
N SER A 94 2.44 0.85 -6.43
CA SER A 94 2.11 -0.57 -6.39
C SER A 94 1.76 -1.10 -7.80
N CYS A 95 2.18 -2.33 -8.10
CA CYS A 95 1.75 -3.11 -9.26
C CYS A 95 1.11 -4.43 -8.80
N LEU A 96 0.40 -4.40 -7.67
CA LEU A 96 -0.05 -5.60 -6.97
C LEU A 96 -0.99 -6.45 -7.83
N GLN A 97 -1.95 -5.84 -8.54
CA GLN A 97 -2.82 -6.56 -9.48
C GLN A 97 -2.02 -7.41 -10.46
N ARG A 98 -1.02 -6.80 -11.08
CA ARG A 98 -0.19 -7.46 -12.10
C ARG A 98 0.72 -8.53 -11.50
N GLN A 99 1.28 -8.27 -10.33
CA GLN A 99 2.11 -9.25 -9.61
C GLN A 99 1.32 -10.48 -9.20
N MET A 100 0.04 -10.32 -8.88
CA MET A 100 -0.87 -11.41 -8.58
C MET A 100 -1.41 -12.12 -9.85
N GLY A 101 -1.13 -11.60 -11.05
CA GLY A 101 -1.72 -12.11 -12.29
C GLY A 101 -3.23 -11.99 -12.32
N ASN A 102 -3.80 -11.03 -11.60
CA ASN A 102 -5.24 -10.83 -11.52
C ASN A 102 -5.69 -9.83 -12.58
N GLU A 103 -6.23 -10.37 -13.68
CA GLU A 103 -6.73 -9.59 -14.82
C GLU A 103 -8.26 -9.58 -14.91
N THR A 104 -8.97 -10.15 -13.92
CA THR A 104 -10.42 -10.40 -14.03
C THR A 104 -11.25 -9.58 -13.05
N ASN A 105 -10.71 -9.25 -11.89
CA ASN A 105 -11.45 -8.51 -10.87
C ASN A 105 -11.39 -7.00 -11.12
N PRO A 106 -12.48 -6.25 -10.89
CA PRO A 106 -12.40 -4.79 -10.84
C PRO A 106 -11.39 -4.37 -9.79
N TRP A 107 -10.42 -3.52 -10.18
CA TRP A 107 -9.32 -3.10 -9.34
C TRP A 107 -9.18 -1.58 -9.30
N TYR A 108 -9.21 -1.01 -8.13
CA TYR A 108 -9.11 0.44 -7.93
C TYR A 108 -7.87 0.80 -7.14
N CYS A 109 -7.05 1.70 -7.68
CA CYS A 109 -5.87 2.25 -7.04
C CYS A 109 -6.13 3.70 -6.64
N LEU A 110 -6.25 3.95 -5.34
CA LEU A 110 -6.57 5.26 -4.77
C LEU A 110 -5.32 5.90 -4.16
N ASP A 111 -5.08 7.17 -4.52
CA ASP A 111 -4.02 7.97 -3.88
C ASP A 111 -4.27 9.47 -4.15
N MET A 112 -3.42 10.34 -3.60
CA MET A 112 -3.44 11.77 -3.88
C MET A 112 -3.19 12.04 -5.37
N GLU A 113 -3.74 13.13 -5.90
CA GLU A 113 -3.69 13.47 -7.33
C GLU A 113 -2.28 13.48 -7.93
N ASN A 114 -1.32 14.01 -7.21
CA ASN A 114 0.07 14.04 -7.66
C ASN A 114 0.74 12.65 -7.69
N VAL A 115 0.31 11.72 -6.82
CA VAL A 115 0.77 10.33 -6.82
C VAL A 115 0.10 9.57 -7.97
N ILE A 116 -1.20 9.76 -8.19
CA ILE A 116 -1.93 9.16 -9.31
C ILE A 116 -1.34 9.65 -10.64
N SER A 117 -1.06 10.93 -10.79
CA SER A 117 -0.40 11.46 -12.00
C SER A 117 0.97 10.83 -12.26
N LEU A 118 1.76 10.59 -11.20
CA LEU A 118 3.04 9.89 -11.31
C LEU A 118 2.83 8.41 -11.69
N ARG A 119 1.84 7.76 -11.08
CA ARG A 119 1.47 6.39 -11.37
C ARG A 119 1.08 6.20 -12.82
N GLU A 120 0.19 7.03 -13.35
CA GLU A 120 -0.29 6.99 -14.74
C GLU A 120 0.83 7.18 -15.78
N LYS A 121 1.85 7.94 -15.43
CA LYS A 121 3.01 8.15 -16.29
C LYS A 121 3.89 6.90 -16.40
N HIS A 122 4.02 6.11 -15.34
CA HIS A 122 4.99 5.03 -15.25
C HIS A 122 4.39 3.63 -15.18
N ILE A 123 3.09 3.51 -14.86
CA ILE A 123 2.41 2.23 -14.69
C ILE A 123 1.21 2.18 -15.63
N PRO A 124 1.31 1.44 -16.75
CA PRO A 124 0.16 1.22 -17.61
C PRO A 124 -0.98 0.52 -16.85
N LEU A 125 -2.21 0.99 -17.02
CA LEU A 125 -3.38 0.34 -16.43
C LEU A 125 -3.60 -1.06 -16.99
N GLY A 126 -4.01 -1.99 -16.10
CA GLY A 126 -4.56 -3.27 -16.49
C GLY A 126 -5.98 -3.14 -17.07
N GLU A 127 -6.53 -4.19 -17.65
CA GLU A 127 -7.84 -4.16 -18.32
C GLU A 127 -8.98 -3.73 -17.40
N HIS A 128 -8.96 -4.15 -16.14
CA HIS A 128 -9.98 -3.85 -15.13
C HIS A 128 -9.46 -2.95 -13.99
N GLU A 129 -8.31 -2.32 -14.20
CA GLU A 129 -7.68 -1.43 -13.25
C GLU A 129 -8.10 0.04 -13.51
N GLN A 130 -8.37 0.77 -12.43
CA GLN A 130 -8.70 2.20 -12.46
C GLN A 130 -7.92 2.94 -11.39
N ASN A 131 -7.36 4.09 -11.77
CA ASN A 131 -6.77 5.02 -10.82
C ASN A 131 -7.81 6.05 -10.39
N ILE A 132 -7.87 6.35 -9.09
CA ILE A 132 -8.75 7.37 -8.53
C ILE A 132 -7.92 8.35 -7.71
N ALA A 133 -7.81 9.57 -8.19
CA ALA A 133 -7.25 10.67 -7.41
C ALA A 133 -8.24 11.12 -6.35
N CYS A 134 -7.86 11.07 -5.07
CA CYS A 134 -8.71 11.50 -3.96
C CYS A 134 -7.90 11.79 -2.68
N ASP A 135 -8.49 12.60 -1.80
CA ASP A 135 -8.15 12.61 -0.38
C ASP A 135 -9.04 11.57 0.33
N LEU A 136 -8.45 10.61 1.02
CA LEU A 136 -9.21 9.58 1.72
C LEU A 136 -10.03 10.11 2.91
N ASN A 137 -9.75 11.33 3.39
CA ASN A 137 -10.58 12.00 4.40
C ASN A 137 -11.88 12.55 3.80
N ASP A 138 -11.94 12.76 2.49
CA ASP A 138 -13.15 13.11 1.76
C ASP A 138 -13.78 11.84 1.17
N HIS A 139 -14.87 11.40 1.77
CA HIS A 139 -15.52 10.14 1.42
C HIS A 139 -16.23 10.13 0.06
N SER A 140 -16.13 11.20 -0.75
CA SER A 140 -16.73 11.28 -2.10
C SER A 140 -16.20 10.20 -3.07
N TRP A 141 -15.01 9.64 -2.80
CA TRP A 141 -14.48 8.54 -3.58
C TRP A 141 -15.29 7.23 -3.44
N PHE A 142 -16.09 7.08 -2.39
CA PHE A 142 -16.97 5.92 -2.21
C PHE A 142 -17.90 5.70 -3.41
N ASP A 143 -18.40 6.80 -3.99
CA ASP A 143 -19.34 6.73 -5.11
C ASP A 143 -18.66 6.44 -6.46
N LYS A 144 -17.32 6.49 -6.48
CA LYS A 144 -16.52 6.12 -7.65
C LYS A 144 -16.20 4.62 -7.69
N ILE A 145 -16.45 3.89 -6.60
CA ILE A 145 -16.18 2.46 -6.50
C ILE A 145 -17.44 1.68 -6.89
N SER A 146 -17.31 0.81 -7.89
CA SER A 146 -18.37 -0.14 -8.22
C SER A 146 -18.41 -1.24 -7.17
N PHE A 147 -19.48 -1.28 -6.39
CA PHE A 147 -19.69 -2.26 -5.33
C PHE A 147 -21.01 -3.00 -5.51
N ASP A 148 -20.92 -4.32 -5.54
CA ASP A 148 -22.06 -5.23 -5.51
C ASP A 148 -21.93 -6.10 -4.25
N PRO A 149 -22.82 -5.94 -3.26
CA PRO A 149 -22.76 -6.71 -2.00
C PRO A 149 -22.77 -8.23 -2.22
N ALA A 150 -23.36 -8.71 -3.31
CA ALA A 150 -23.40 -10.15 -3.63
C ALA A 150 -22.03 -10.67 -4.13
N LYS A 151 -21.18 -9.79 -4.62
CA LYS A 151 -19.82 -10.15 -5.11
C LYS A 151 -18.74 -9.94 -4.08
N GLY A 152 -18.96 -9.02 -3.14
CA GLY A 152 -18.00 -8.62 -2.12
C GLY A 152 -17.02 -7.55 -2.57
N ILE A 153 -16.24 -7.05 -1.61
CA ILE A 153 -15.18 -6.05 -1.81
C ILE A 153 -14.07 -6.26 -0.77
N VAL A 154 -12.84 -6.15 -1.21
CA VAL A 154 -11.67 -6.18 -0.33
C VAL A 154 -10.82 -4.93 -0.51
N PHE A 155 -10.48 -4.31 0.59
CA PHE A 155 -9.60 -3.15 0.65
C PHE A 155 -8.24 -3.55 1.19
N THR A 156 -7.20 -2.89 0.69
CA THR A 156 -5.86 -2.95 1.30
C THR A 156 -5.35 -1.55 1.58
N ALA A 157 -4.58 -1.40 2.67
CA ALA A 157 -3.91 -0.16 3.03
C ALA A 157 -2.50 -0.46 3.55
N GLY A 158 -1.52 -0.50 2.66
CA GLY A 158 -0.14 -0.85 2.97
C GLY A 158 0.75 0.35 3.20
N GLY A 159 1.23 0.57 4.43
CA GLY A 159 2.10 1.69 4.77
C GLY A 159 1.41 3.05 4.74
N LEU A 160 0.10 3.07 4.85
CA LEU A 160 -0.72 4.27 4.67
C LEU A 160 -1.10 4.93 5.98
N PHE A 161 -1.66 4.17 6.92
CA PHE A 161 -2.27 4.75 8.12
C PHE A 161 -1.29 5.38 9.10
N TYR A 162 0.00 5.22 8.88
CA TYR A 162 1.05 5.94 9.63
C TYR A 162 1.04 7.46 9.40
N TYR A 163 0.43 7.91 8.32
CA TYR A 163 0.36 9.32 7.95
C TYR A 163 -0.94 10.00 8.39
N PHE A 164 -1.85 9.24 9.01
CA PHE A 164 -3.16 9.72 9.43
C PHE A 164 -3.23 9.88 10.95
N GLU A 165 -4.00 10.86 11.38
CA GLU A 165 -4.44 10.94 12.77
C GLU A 165 -5.35 9.75 13.09
N LYS A 166 -5.17 9.14 14.27
CA LYS A 166 -5.93 7.97 14.70
C LYS A 166 -7.46 8.15 14.53
N GLU A 167 -7.96 9.34 14.86
CA GLU A 167 -9.38 9.64 14.76
C GLU A 167 -9.87 9.69 13.31
N ASN A 168 -9.03 10.15 12.37
CA ASN A 168 -9.36 10.14 10.95
C ASN A 168 -9.44 8.71 10.42
N VAL A 169 -8.49 7.84 10.79
CA VAL A 169 -8.56 6.41 10.44
C VAL A 169 -9.83 5.78 10.99
N ARG A 170 -10.16 6.06 12.25
CA ARG A 170 -11.37 5.52 12.88
C ARG A 170 -12.63 5.93 12.10
N ARG A 171 -12.76 7.24 11.78
CA ARG A 171 -13.89 7.76 11.01
C ARG A 171 -13.98 7.13 9.62
N LEU A 172 -12.85 7.00 8.93
CA LEU A 172 -12.78 6.36 7.63
C LEU A 172 -13.27 4.91 7.69
N LEU A 173 -12.75 4.11 8.64
CA LEU A 173 -13.13 2.71 8.78
C LEU A 173 -14.62 2.54 9.13
N TYR A 174 -15.19 3.40 9.97
CA TYR A 174 -16.64 3.39 10.24
C TYR A 174 -17.47 3.72 9.00
N ALA A 175 -17.11 4.78 8.27
CA ALA A 175 -17.81 5.15 7.04
C ALA A 175 -17.71 4.07 5.95
N MET A 176 -16.54 3.41 5.82
CA MET A 176 -16.36 2.28 4.93
C MET A 176 -17.25 1.09 5.34
N ALA A 177 -17.34 0.79 6.63
CA ALA A 177 -18.20 -0.30 7.15
C ALA A 177 -19.67 -0.08 6.85
N GLU A 178 -20.14 1.16 6.91
CA GLU A 178 -21.52 1.53 6.55
C GLU A 178 -21.76 1.42 5.03
N LYS A 179 -20.85 1.98 4.22
CA LYS A 179 -21.02 2.04 2.76
C LYS A 179 -20.82 0.67 2.10
N PHE A 180 -19.82 -0.08 2.55
CA PHE A 180 -19.37 -1.35 1.95
C PHE A 180 -19.63 -2.53 2.90
N SER A 181 -20.86 -2.63 3.37
CA SER A 181 -21.26 -3.66 4.34
C SER A 181 -20.92 -5.07 3.84
N GLY A 182 -20.27 -5.87 4.69
CA GLY A 182 -19.78 -7.21 4.35
C GLY A 182 -18.39 -7.23 3.65
N GLY A 183 -17.81 -6.07 3.38
CA GLY A 183 -16.45 -5.97 2.85
C GLY A 183 -15.37 -6.29 3.89
N MET A 184 -14.17 -6.54 3.42
CA MET A 184 -12.96 -6.76 4.22
C MET A 184 -11.93 -5.66 3.98
N ILE A 185 -11.15 -5.31 5.00
CA ILE A 185 -9.94 -4.49 4.85
C ILE A 185 -8.74 -5.16 5.51
N ALA A 186 -7.64 -5.24 4.79
CA ALA A 186 -6.33 -5.65 5.29
C ALA A 186 -5.38 -4.44 5.32
N PHE A 187 -4.73 -4.21 6.45
CA PHE A 187 -3.77 -3.11 6.60
C PHE A 187 -2.68 -3.45 7.60
N ASP A 188 -1.53 -2.79 7.47
CA ASP A 188 -0.44 -2.92 8.42
C ASP A 188 -0.50 -1.84 9.50
N ALA A 189 -0.10 -2.23 10.70
CA ALA A 189 0.01 -1.35 11.86
C ALA A 189 1.35 -1.55 12.56
N VAL A 190 1.89 -0.46 13.13
CA VAL A 190 3.17 -0.49 13.85
C VAL A 190 2.93 -0.14 15.31
N ASN A 191 3.51 -0.94 16.20
CA ASN A 191 3.51 -0.63 17.64
C ASN A 191 4.60 0.40 18.00
N ALA A 192 4.60 0.88 19.26
CA ALA A 192 5.54 1.90 19.76
C ALA A 192 7.02 1.53 19.59
N LEU A 193 7.34 0.25 19.71
CA LEU A 193 8.72 -0.24 19.59
C LEU A 193 9.17 -0.27 18.13
N GLY A 194 8.33 -0.79 17.24
CA GLY A 194 8.59 -0.80 15.80
C GLY A 194 8.77 0.61 15.23
N LEU A 195 7.96 1.58 15.69
CA LEU A 195 8.11 2.98 15.29
C LEU A 195 9.45 3.58 15.72
N LYS A 196 9.93 3.25 16.94
CA LYS A 196 11.26 3.69 17.39
C LYS A 196 12.35 3.12 16.49
N GLY A 197 12.23 1.84 16.08
CA GLY A 197 13.15 1.19 15.14
C GLY A 197 13.19 1.88 13.78
N VAL A 198 12.04 2.09 13.17
CA VAL A 198 11.91 2.79 11.87
C VAL A 198 12.48 4.20 11.95
N ASN A 199 12.16 4.97 12.99
CA ASN A 199 12.69 6.32 13.17
C ASN A 199 14.21 6.33 13.38
N ALA A 200 14.77 5.33 14.06
CA ALA A 200 16.23 5.20 14.21
C ALA A 200 16.91 4.94 12.87
N GLU A 201 16.36 4.05 12.03
CA GLU A 201 16.89 3.77 10.69
C GLU A 201 16.82 5.02 9.79
N VAL A 202 15.69 5.75 9.80
CA VAL A 202 15.51 6.97 9.02
C VAL A 202 16.55 8.03 9.42
N LYS A 203 16.83 8.19 10.71
CA LYS A 203 17.89 9.10 11.20
C LYS A 203 19.29 8.65 10.78
N LEU A 204 19.58 7.35 10.85
CA LEU A 204 20.88 6.81 10.42
C LEU A 204 21.09 6.97 8.91
N ALA A 205 20.01 6.99 8.13
CA ALA A 205 20.07 7.28 6.69
C ALA A 205 20.19 8.78 6.37
N GLY A 206 20.29 9.66 7.38
CA GLY A 206 20.42 11.11 7.19
C GLY A 206 19.15 11.83 6.76
N LYS A 207 17.98 11.18 6.94
CA LYS A 207 16.66 11.75 6.63
C LYS A 207 15.97 12.23 7.91
N ASN A 208 15.17 13.30 7.81
CA ASN A 208 14.36 13.76 8.93
C ASN A 208 13.24 12.76 9.22
N SER A 209 12.98 12.49 10.51
CA SER A 209 11.91 11.60 10.92
C SER A 209 10.55 12.16 10.50
N THR A 210 9.75 11.34 9.80
CA THR A 210 8.34 11.63 9.59
C THR A 210 7.60 11.55 10.91
N LYS A 211 6.64 12.45 11.14
CA LYS A 211 5.71 12.35 12.27
C LYS A 211 4.80 11.16 11.96
N SER A 212 5.08 10.02 12.56
CA SER A 212 4.27 8.83 12.39
C SER A 212 3.31 8.69 13.57
N PHE A 213 2.05 8.46 13.29
CA PHE A 213 1.02 8.26 14.29
C PHE A 213 0.76 6.79 14.55
N PHE A 214 0.39 6.46 15.77
CA PHE A 214 0.12 5.10 16.22
C PHE A 214 -1.32 4.70 15.98
N ILE A 215 -1.52 3.53 15.39
CA ILE A 215 -2.72 2.74 15.66
C ILE A 215 -2.27 1.58 16.55
N GLY A 216 -2.48 1.72 17.85
CA GLY A 216 -2.35 0.58 18.76
C GLY A 216 -3.37 -0.48 18.36
N ALA A 217 -2.98 -1.77 18.40
CA ALA A 217 -3.86 -2.88 18.11
C ALA A 217 -5.19 -2.70 18.86
N ALA A 218 -6.28 -2.48 18.13
CA ALA A 218 -7.61 -2.46 18.69
C ALA A 218 -8.05 -3.93 18.83
N GLN A 219 -7.94 -4.48 20.04
CA GLN A 219 -8.74 -5.63 20.43
C GLN A 219 -10.20 -5.15 20.54
N GLY A 220 -11.01 -5.51 19.59
CA GLY A 220 -12.44 -5.22 19.60
C GLY A 220 -13.01 -5.25 18.20
N GLY A 221 -13.82 -6.26 17.90
CA GLY A 221 -14.52 -6.37 16.62
C GLY A 221 -15.38 -5.13 16.36
N ILE A 222 -15.14 -4.47 15.25
CA ILE A 222 -16.06 -3.51 14.65
C ILE A 222 -17.02 -4.36 13.84
N GLY A 223 -18.31 -4.27 14.13
CA GLY A 223 -19.32 -5.11 13.50
C GLY A 223 -19.23 -5.06 11.98
N GLY A 224 -18.91 -6.20 11.36
CA GLY A 224 -18.86 -6.39 9.91
C GLY A 224 -17.50 -6.23 9.24
N LEU A 225 -16.50 -5.64 9.89
CA LEU A 225 -15.10 -5.59 9.41
C LEU A 225 -14.24 -6.53 10.27
N VAL A 226 -13.82 -7.64 9.71
CA VAL A 226 -12.93 -8.60 10.39
C VAL A 226 -11.49 -8.23 10.10
N ALA A 227 -10.80 -7.66 11.10
CA ALA A 227 -9.35 -7.63 11.09
C ALA A 227 -8.86 -9.00 11.58
N GLN A 228 -8.41 -9.86 10.67
CA GLN A 228 -7.75 -11.11 11.06
C GLN A 228 -6.28 -10.80 11.36
N HIS A 229 -5.90 -11.01 12.61
CA HIS A 229 -4.53 -11.01 13.06
C HIS A 229 -3.99 -12.43 12.92
N HIS A 230 -3.05 -12.68 12.02
CA HIS A 230 -2.19 -13.83 12.12
C HIS A 230 -0.93 -13.45 12.92
N GLN A 231 -0.82 -13.98 14.13
CA GLN A 231 0.46 -14.05 14.82
C GLN A 231 1.30 -15.10 14.09
N CYS A 232 2.45 -14.70 13.58
CA CYS A 232 3.51 -15.66 13.26
C CYS A 232 4.13 -16.11 14.59
N ASP A 233 3.97 -17.38 14.94
CA ASP A 233 4.76 -18.09 15.93
C ASP A 233 6.18 -18.33 15.42
#